data_e3cfb6086376689903ee8e1ecaf4d330
#
_entry.id   e3cfb6086376689903ee8e1ecaf4d330
#
_cell.length_a   1.000
_cell.length_b   1.000
_cell.length_c   1.000
_cell.angle_alpha   90.00
_cell.angle_beta   90.00
_cell.angle_gamma   90.00
#
_symmetry.space_group_name_H-M   'P 1'
#
loop_
_entity.id
_entity.type
_entity.pdbx_description
1 polymer ?
#
loop_
_entity_poly.entity_id
_entity_poly.type
_entity_poly.pdbx_seq_one_letter_code
_entity_poly.pdbx_strand_id
1 'polypeptide(L)'
;IYIWAVNNGANSDERGSVGFSVYYDCDVAREAEAGDIVDEHFAPILNQFVEDGKLASWGWHTHVVGGHVRALQTMTASDVNALMAARGEVIEALYADNSLAGSQFVEICGKHEDYIWNIQLEN
;
A
#
# COMPACT_ATOMS: atom_id res chain seq x y z
N ILE A 1 -18.47 -2.66 10.01
CA ILE A 1 -18.36 -2.94 8.59
C ILE A 1 -17.51 -1.86 7.91
N TYR A 2 -16.72 -2.27 6.93
CA TYR A 2 -15.91 -1.34 6.12
C TYR A 2 -16.27 -1.49 4.66
N ILE A 3 -16.40 -0.35 3.99
CA ILE A 3 -16.55 -0.27 2.54
C ILE A 3 -15.43 0.63 2.05
N TRP A 4 -14.63 0.12 1.10
CA TRP A 4 -13.42 0.79 0.63
C TRP A 4 -13.58 1.34 -0.77
N ALA A 5 -13.11 2.57 -0.99
CA ALA A 5 -12.90 3.11 -2.32
C ALA A 5 -11.48 2.77 -2.76
N VAL A 6 -11.32 2.27 -3.98
CA VAL A 6 -10.00 2.03 -4.58
C VAL A 6 -9.57 3.32 -5.25
N ASN A 7 -8.60 4.02 -4.65
CA ASN A 7 -8.20 5.35 -5.11
C ASN A 7 -7.01 5.33 -6.07
N ASN A 8 -6.12 4.35 -5.91
CA ASN A 8 -4.95 4.20 -6.78
C ASN A 8 -4.48 2.74 -6.72
N GLY A 9 -3.68 2.35 -7.69
CA GLY A 9 -3.12 1.01 -7.73
C GLY A 9 -2.70 0.61 -9.14
N ALA A 10 -2.07 -0.55 -9.24
CA ALA A 10 -1.71 -1.17 -10.51
C ALA A 10 -1.73 -2.68 -10.36
N ASN A 11 -2.10 -3.36 -11.44
CA ASN A 11 -2.11 -4.81 -11.53
C ASN A 11 -1.26 -5.25 -12.71
N SER A 12 -0.51 -6.36 -12.51
CA SER A 12 0.12 -7.06 -13.63
C SER A 12 -0.88 -8.05 -14.23
N ASP A 13 -0.48 -8.74 -15.31
CA ASP A 13 -1.26 -9.83 -15.87
C ASP A 13 -1.22 -11.07 -14.97
N GLU A 14 -0.26 -11.16 -14.08
CA GLU A 14 -0.11 -12.27 -13.17
C GLU A 14 -0.91 -12.06 -11.90
N ARG A 15 -1.43 -13.16 -11.38
CA ARG A 15 -2.21 -13.19 -10.17
C ARG A 15 -1.30 -13.44 -8.97
N GLY A 16 -1.45 -12.64 -7.92
CA GLY A 16 -0.75 -12.89 -6.67
C GLY A 16 -1.37 -14.03 -5.89
N SER A 17 -0.54 -14.80 -5.19
CA SER A 17 -0.99 -15.86 -4.28
C SER A 17 -0.98 -15.42 -2.82
N VAL A 18 -0.20 -14.39 -2.51
CA VAL A 18 -0.02 -13.86 -1.16
C VAL A 18 -0.20 -12.36 -1.18
N GLY A 19 -0.92 -11.83 -0.21
CA GLY A 19 -1.16 -10.41 -0.06
C GLY A 19 -0.63 -9.86 1.25
N PHE A 20 -0.18 -8.62 1.21
CA PHE A 20 0.22 -7.83 2.37
C PHE A 20 -0.75 -6.66 2.48
N SER A 21 -1.33 -6.47 3.67
CA SER A 21 -2.27 -5.39 3.93
C SER A 21 -1.75 -4.54 5.08
N VAL A 22 -1.72 -3.24 4.89
CA VAL A 22 -1.39 -2.28 5.94
C VAL A 22 -2.62 -1.42 6.20
N TYR A 23 -3.16 -1.55 7.40
CA TYR A 23 -4.34 -0.79 7.83
C TYR A 23 -3.87 0.41 8.64
N TYR A 24 -4.13 1.61 8.14
CA TYR A 24 -3.66 2.86 8.73
C TYR A 24 -4.75 3.59 9.51
N ASP A 25 -4.37 4.06 10.70
CA ASP A 25 -5.11 5.04 11.46
C ASP A 25 -4.46 6.40 11.20
N CYS A 26 -5.06 7.19 10.34
CA CYS A 26 -4.51 8.47 9.90
C CYS A 26 -5.19 9.65 10.57
N ASP A 27 -4.49 10.78 10.65
CA ASP A 27 -5.07 12.06 11.04
C ASP A 27 -6.11 12.48 10.01
N VAL A 28 -7.38 12.50 10.43
CA VAL A 28 -8.52 12.79 9.55
C VAL A 28 -8.36 14.15 8.86
N ALA A 29 -7.83 15.15 9.57
CA ALA A 29 -7.66 16.50 9.03
C ALA A 29 -6.62 16.55 7.91
N ARG A 30 -5.76 15.54 7.80
CA ARG A 30 -4.66 15.50 6.85
C ARG A 30 -4.73 14.33 5.87
N GLU A 31 -5.86 13.65 5.78
CA GLU A 31 -6.03 12.51 4.87
C GLU A 31 -5.82 12.88 3.40
N ALA A 32 -6.31 14.03 2.98
CA ALA A 32 -6.11 14.50 1.61
C ALA A 32 -4.63 14.68 1.28
N GLU A 33 -3.86 15.20 2.23
CA GLU A 33 -2.42 15.34 2.10
C GLU A 33 -1.72 13.98 1.96
N ALA A 34 -2.13 12.99 2.76
CA ALA A 34 -1.61 11.62 2.66
C ALA A 34 -1.91 11.02 1.28
N GLY A 35 -3.13 11.21 0.78
CA GLY A 35 -3.53 10.77 -0.56
C GLY A 35 -2.67 11.39 -1.66
N ASP A 36 -2.38 12.68 -1.56
CA ASP A 36 -1.50 13.38 -2.50
C ASP A 36 -0.08 12.81 -2.47
N ILE A 37 0.45 12.51 -1.30
CA ILE A 37 1.76 11.88 -1.15
C ILE A 37 1.78 10.52 -1.86
N VAL A 38 0.75 9.71 -1.66
CA VAL A 38 0.63 8.42 -2.35
C VAL A 38 0.62 8.63 -3.86
N ASP A 39 -0.24 9.51 -4.36
CA ASP A 39 -0.40 9.73 -5.79
C ASP A 39 0.87 10.28 -6.46
N GLU A 40 1.53 11.24 -5.83
CA GLU A 40 2.65 11.95 -6.43
C GLU A 40 4.00 11.30 -6.20
N HIS A 41 4.20 10.66 -5.04
CA HIS A 41 5.51 10.16 -4.63
C HIS A 41 5.58 8.63 -4.52
N PHE A 42 4.56 7.98 -3.99
CA PHE A 42 4.59 6.53 -3.78
C PHE A 42 4.15 5.74 -5.01
N ALA A 43 3.10 6.19 -5.69
CA ALA A 43 2.55 5.47 -6.84
C ALA A 43 3.56 5.23 -7.96
N PRO A 44 4.39 6.21 -8.37
CA PRO A 44 5.39 5.95 -9.40
C PRO A 44 6.38 4.84 -9.02
N ILE A 45 6.77 4.80 -7.74
CA ILE A 45 7.69 3.78 -7.22
C ILE A 45 7.01 2.41 -7.22
N LEU A 46 5.81 2.32 -6.67
CA LEU A 46 5.05 1.06 -6.59
C LEU A 46 4.66 0.53 -7.97
N ASN A 47 4.30 1.41 -8.89
CA ASN A 47 4.03 1.04 -10.28
C ASN A 47 5.25 0.39 -10.93
N GLN A 48 6.45 0.89 -10.64
CA GLN A 48 7.68 0.32 -11.17
C GLN A 48 7.93 -1.10 -10.64
N PHE A 49 7.61 -1.36 -9.37
CA PHE A 49 7.71 -2.71 -8.80
C PHE A 49 6.77 -3.70 -9.51
N VAL A 50 5.57 -3.27 -9.86
CA VAL A 50 4.63 -4.11 -10.63
C VAL A 50 5.17 -4.33 -12.03
N GLU A 51 5.64 -3.28 -12.68
CA GLU A 51 6.19 -3.36 -14.04
C GLU A 51 7.41 -4.28 -14.12
N ASP A 52 8.26 -4.25 -13.09
CA ASP A 52 9.45 -5.10 -13.00
C ASP A 52 9.14 -6.55 -12.61
N GLY A 53 7.89 -6.86 -12.31
CA GLY A 53 7.48 -8.21 -11.91
C GLY A 53 7.80 -8.58 -10.47
N LYS A 54 8.21 -7.61 -9.64
CA LYS A 54 8.50 -7.83 -8.22
C LYS A 54 7.24 -7.90 -7.37
N LEU A 55 6.19 -7.22 -7.81
CA LEU A 55 4.83 -7.31 -7.25
C LEU A 55 3.86 -7.70 -8.35
N ALA A 56 2.85 -8.46 -8.02
CA ALA A 56 1.73 -8.74 -8.92
C ALA A 56 0.76 -7.55 -8.97
N SER A 57 0.59 -6.85 -7.84
CA SER A 57 -0.28 -5.69 -7.74
C SER A 57 0.04 -4.87 -6.50
N TRP A 58 -0.45 -3.63 -6.47
CA TRP A 58 -0.54 -2.82 -5.27
C TRP A 58 -1.83 -2.01 -5.32
N GLY A 59 -2.29 -1.54 -4.18
CA GLY A 59 -3.47 -0.70 -4.10
C GLY A 59 -3.44 0.26 -2.93
N TRP A 60 -4.12 1.38 -3.09
CA TRP A 60 -4.38 2.37 -2.05
C TRP A 60 -5.87 2.60 -1.97
N HIS A 61 -6.42 2.45 -0.79
CA HIS A 61 -7.85 2.52 -0.54
C HIS A 61 -8.14 3.44 0.64
N THR A 62 -9.26 4.15 0.57
CA THR A 62 -9.79 4.86 1.73
C THR A 62 -11.17 4.33 2.03
N HIS A 63 -11.60 4.33 3.29
CA HIS A 63 -12.92 3.82 3.58
C HIS A 63 -14.02 4.82 3.18
N VAL A 64 -15.07 4.31 2.59
CA VAL A 64 -16.31 5.06 2.36
C VAL A 64 -17.17 4.96 3.62
N VAL A 65 -17.22 3.77 4.20
CA VAL A 65 -17.84 3.47 5.48
C VAL A 65 -16.83 2.71 6.31
N GLY A 66 -16.61 3.11 7.55
CA GLY A 66 -15.69 2.41 8.43
C GLY A 66 -15.53 3.11 9.77
N GLY A 67 -14.50 2.70 10.50
CA GLY A 67 -14.16 3.20 11.83
C GLY A 67 -12.80 3.91 11.83
N HIS A 68 -11.99 3.59 12.85
CA HIS A 68 -10.70 4.24 13.07
C HIS A 68 -9.65 3.91 12.00
N VAL A 69 -9.78 2.81 11.29
CA VAL A 69 -8.91 2.51 10.15
C VAL A 69 -9.37 3.35 8.96
N ARG A 70 -8.54 4.34 8.59
CA ARG A 70 -8.91 5.32 7.59
C ARG A 70 -8.46 4.96 6.19
N ALA A 71 -7.34 4.23 6.08
CA ALA A 71 -6.74 3.89 4.80
C ALA A 71 -6.17 2.48 4.82
N LEU A 72 -6.02 1.90 3.64
CA LEU A 72 -5.52 0.56 3.44
C LEU A 72 -4.58 0.55 2.24
N GLN A 73 -3.37 0.08 2.45
CA GLN A 73 -2.44 -0.21 1.36
C GLN A 73 -2.32 -1.72 1.20
N THR A 74 -2.37 -2.19 -0.04
CA THR A 74 -2.22 -3.60 -0.37
C THR A 74 -1.08 -3.82 -1.35
N MET A 75 -0.44 -4.98 -1.24
CA MET A 75 0.53 -5.48 -2.21
C MET A 75 0.32 -6.97 -2.35
N THR A 76 0.47 -7.51 -3.54
CA THR A 76 0.40 -8.95 -3.76
C THR A 76 1.64 -9.42 -4.51
N ALA A 77 2.00 -10.69 -4.31
CA ALA A 77 3.13 -11.32 -5.00
C ALA A 77 2.87 -12.82 -5.18
N SER A 78 3.78 -13.49 -5.86
CA SER A 78 3.63 -14.91 -6.21
C SER A 78 3.78 -15.85 -5.01
N ASP A 79 4.59 -15.49 -4.03
CA ASP A 79 4.78 -16.26 -2.80
C ASP A 79 5.28 -15.35 -1.66
N VAL A 80 5.38 -15.90 -0.46
CA VAL A 80 5.79 -15.15 0.74
C VAL A 80 7.21 -14.60 0.61
N ASN A 81 8.13 -15.38 0.07
CA ASN A 81 9.52 -14.93 -0.07
C ASN A 81 9.63 -13.74 -1.03
N ALA A 82 8.95 -13.82 -2.18
CA ALA A 82 8.90 -12.73 -3.15
C ALA A 82 8.24 -11.49 -2.54
N LEU A 83 7.16 -11.67 -1.81
CA LEU A 83 6.45 -10.57 -1.16
C LEU A 83 7.33 -9.86 -0.14
N MET A 84 8.00 -10.60 0.74
CA MET A 84 8.83 -10.01 1.78
C MET A 84 10.08 -9.33 1.22
N ALA A 85 10.67 -9.90 0.16
CA ALA A 85 11.77 -9.27 -0.55
C ALA A 85 11.32 -7.95 -1.19
N ALA A 86 10.20 -7.96 -1.89
CA ALA A 86 9.63 -6.74 -2.50
C ALA A 86 9.29 -5.69 -1.44
N ARG A 87 8.67 -6.10 -0.33
CA ARG A 87 8.33 -5.19 0.77
C ARG A 87 9.57 -4.48 1.32
N GLY A 88 10.66 -5.20 1.54
CA GLY A 88 11.91 -4.60 2.00
C GLY A 88 12.43 -3.54 1.04
N GLU A 89 12.43 -3.83 -0.25
CA GLU A 89 12.84 -2.87 -1.29
C GLU A 89 11.88 -1.68 -1.39
N VAL A 90 10.58 -1.92 -1.26
CA VAL A 90 9.55 -0.85 -1.27
C VAL A 90 9.80 0.11 -0.12
N ILE A 91 9.99 -0.39 1.09
CA ILE A 91 10.25 0.45 2.27
C ILE A 91 11.50 1.30 2.06
N GLU A 92 12.58 0.69 1.57
CA GLU A 92 13.79 1.44 1.25
C GLU A 92 13.52 2.56 0.23
N ALA A 93 12.78 2.25 -0.82
CA ALA A 93 12.51 3.21 -1.90
C ALA A 93 11.60 4.35 -1.44
N LEU A 94 10.55 4.05 -0.66
CA LEU A 94 9.58 5.06 -0.19
C LEU A 94 10.18 5.99 0.86
N TYR A 95 11.08 5.49 1.69
CA TYR A 95 11.62 6.22 2.85
C TYR A 95 13.13 6.47 2.75
N ALA A 96 13.71 6.31 1.56
CA ALA A 96 15.14 6.48 1.34
C ALA A 96 15.60 7.91 1.61
N ASP A 97 16.84 8.05 2.13
CA ASP A 97 17.56 9.33 2.27
C ASP A 97 16.73 10.44 2.93
N ASN A 98 16.00 10.11 3.99
CA ASN A 98 15.17 11.08 4.71
C ASN A 98 14.15 11.75 3.79
N SER A 99 13.50 10.98 2.94
CA SER A 99 12.45 11.46 2.06
C SER A 99 11.47 12.34 2.82
N LEU A 100 11.27 13.58 2.37
CA LEU A 100 10.29 14.48 2.98
C LEU A 100 8.88 13.89 2.86
N ALA A 101 8.54 13.33 1.70
CA ALA A 101 7.25 12.69 1.47
C ALA A 101 7.03 11.51 2.42
N GLY A 102 8.04 10.64 2.59
CA GLY A 102 7.97 9.52 3.52
C GLY A 102 7.79 9.97 4.96
N SER A 103 8.54 10.99 5.39
CA SER A 103 8.43 11.53 6.75
C SER A 103 7.06 12.14 7.01
N GLN A 104 6.53 12.88 6.06
CA GLN A 104 5.19 13.47 6.16
C GLN A 104 4.10 12.40 6.22
N PHE A 105 4.23 11.35 5.41
CA PHE A 105 3.29 10.24 5.43
C PHE A 105 3.25 9.56 6.79
N VAL A 106 4.41 9.26 7.37
CA VAL A 106 4.51 8.65 8.70
C VAL A 106 3.91 9.55 9.77
N GLU A 107 4.08 10.85 9.65
CA GLU A 107 3.48 11.82 10.57
C GLU A 107 1.94 11.78 10.51
N ILE A 108 1.37 11.63 9.32
CA ILE A 108 -0.08 11.59 9.12
C ILE A 108 -0.66 10.22 9.44
N CYS A 109 -0.02 9.14 8.99
CA CYS A 109 -0.50 7.77 9.02
C CYS A 109 0.50 6.83 9.72
N GLY A 110 1.03 7.26 10.87
CA GLY A 110 2.07 6.50 11.58
C GLY A 110 1.59 5.29 12.35
N LYS A 111 0.31 5.23 12.67
CA LYS A 111 -0.27 4.08 13.37
C LYS A 111 -0.84 3.11 12.35
N HIS A 112 -0.40 1.85 12.40
CA HIS A 112 -0.88 0.86 11.46
C HIS A 112 -0.82 -0.55 12.02
N GLU A 113 -1.59 -1.43 11.40
CA GLU A 113 -1.56 -2.88 11.63
C GLU A 113 -1.27 -3.55 10.31
N ASP A 114 -0.36 -4.53 10.32
CA ASP A 114 0.12 -5.22 9.13
C ASP A 114 -0.33 -6.67 9.15
N TYR A 115 -0.82 -7.16 8.01
CA TYR A 115 -1.28 -8.54 7.85
C TYR A 115 -0.75 -9.15 6.57
N ILE A 116 -0.43 -10.44 6.63
CA ILE A 116 -0.11 -11.25 5.45
C ILE A 116 -1.22 -12.26 5.26
N TRP A 117 -1.73 -12.35 4.04
CA TRP A 117 -2.87 -13.19 3.69
C TRP A 117 -2.49 -14.19 2.61
N ASN A 118 -2.98 -15.43 2.74
CA ASN A 118 -3.06 -16.33 1.59
C ASN A 118 -4.29 -15.96 0.78
N ILE A 119 -4.10 -15.75 -0.51
CA ILE A 119 -5.21 -15.41 -1.40
C ILE A 119 -5.85 -16.72 -1.84
N GLN A 120 -7.06 -16.99 -1.36
CA GLN A 120 -7.78 -18.23 -1.64
C GLN A 120 -8.57 -18.15 -2.95
N LEU A 121 -9.11 -16.97 -3.24
CA LEU A 121 -9.89 -16.72 -4.44
C LEU A 121 -9.79 -15.25 -4.82
N GLU A 122 -9.49 -15.01 -6.08
CA GLU A 122 -9.35 -13.64 -6.62
C GLU A 122 -9.80 -13.64 -8.07
N ASN A 123 -10.55 -12.62 -8.42
CA ASN A 123 -11.03 -12.43 -9.80
C ASN A 123 -10.13 -11.48 -10.59
#